data_251f9b9f1c18c30d525af027e5b5b81e
#
_entry.id   251f9b9f1c18c30d525af027e5b5b81e
#
_cell.length_a   1.000
_cell.length_b   1.000
_cell.length_c   1.000
_cell.angle_alpha   90.00
_cell.angle_beta   90.00
_cell.angle_gamma   90.00
#
_symmetry.space_group_name_H-M   'P 1'
#
loop_
_entity.id
_entity.type
_entity.pdbx_description
1 polymer ?
#
loop_
_entity_poly.entity_id
_entity_poly.type
_entity_poly.pdbx_seq_one_letter_code
_entity_poly.pdbx_strand_id
1 'polypeptide(L)'
;IDSTPYLKIAEHGRSSRTKALKLKIDDVSTQSSELLAKVIIDKKSPFLRSVIVNRGSKDNVILGMAVLDEKFLVGKVVEVNYSTSRVLLLSDLNSKIPVSVEPNGVQSILSGTGSTFGEIQYLKEDYELKNNSEIFTSGSGGIFRSGIPIGKTIDDEKIGLDTIKIKFHSDFSQLRVVKIVSFEEVKQND
;
A
#
# COMPACT_ATOMS: atom_id res chain seq x y z
N ILE A 1 -29.02 -23.52 -33.60
CA ILE A 1 -28.43 -24.37 -32.51
C ILE A 1 -27.62 -23.44 -31.67
N ASP A 2 -28.20 -23.09 -30.54
CA ASP A 2 -27.84 -21.99 -29.67
C ASP A 2 -26.88 -22.51 -28.54
N SER A 3 -25.66 -22.05 -28.55
CA SER A 3 -24.60 -22.48 -27.60
C SER A 3 -24.28 -21.41 -26.55
N THR A 4 -25.30 -20.78 -25.95
CA THR A 4 -25.12 -19.63 -25.06
C THR A 4 -25.47 -19.81 -23.57
N PRO A 5 -25.52 -21.01 -22.94
CA PRO A 5 -25.72 -21.07 -21.48
C PRO A 5 -24.42 -21.05 -20.66
N TYR A 6 -23.30 -21.51 -21.21
CA TYR A 6 -22.09 -21.72 -20.39
C TYR A 6 -21.27 -20.45 -20.09
N LEU A 7 -21.34 -19.44 -20.97
CA LEU A 7 -20.63 -18.17 -20.77
C LEU A 7 -21.26 -17.31 -19.64
N LYS A 8 -22.59 -17.34 -19.49
CA LYS A 8 -23.29 -16.59 -18.42
C LYS A 8 -23.01 -17.12 -17.01
N ILE A 9 -22.75 -18.42 -16.85
CA ILE A 9 -22.44 -19.01 -15.54
C ILE A 9 -21.03 -18.62 -15.09
N ALA A 10 -20.08 -18.50 -16.00
CA ALA A 10 -18.71 -18.08 -15.68
C ALA A 10 -18.60 -16.62 -15.24
N GLU A 11 -19.40 -15.73 -15.84
CA GLU A 11 -19.43 -14.31 -15.46
C GLU A 11 -20.13 -14.09 -14.10
N HIS A 12 -21.19 -14.82 -13.82
CA HIS A 12 -21.89 -14.77 -12.51
C HIS A 12 -21.01 -15.29 -11.38
N GLY A 13 -20.25 -16.34 -11.60
CA GLY A 13 -19.31 -16.89 -10.62
C GLY A 13 -18.17 -15.92 -10.27
N ARG A 14 -17.64 -15.17 -11.25
CA ARG A 14 -16.60 -14.17 -11.03
C ARG A 14 -17.12 -12.95 -10.27
N SER A 15 -18.28 -12.45 -10.64
CA SER A 15 -18.92 -11.31 -9.95
C SER A 15 -19.25 -11.64 -8.48
N SER A 16 -19.75 -12.85 -8.21
CA SER A 16 -20.06 -13.29 -6.85
C SER A 16 -18.81 -13.48 -5.98
N ARG A 17 -17.70 -13.98 -6.56
CA ARG A 17 -16.43 -14.14 -5.84
C ARG A 17 -15.79 -12.80 -5.50
N THR A 18 -15.81 -11.85 -6.42
CA THR A 18 -15.29 -10.48 -6.23
C THR A 18 -16.14 -9.72 -5.21
N LYS A 19 -17.46 -9.92 -5.22
CA LYS A 19 -18.39 -9.34 -4.24
C LYS A 19 -18.24 -9.98 -2.85
N ALA A 20 -18.01 -11.29 -2.79
CA ALA A 20 -17.75 -12.03 -1.54
C ALA A 20 -16.38 -11.67 -0.94
N LEU A 21 -15.35 -11.42 -1.76
CA LEU A 21 -14.04 -10.91 -1.31
C LEU A 21 -14.16 -9.47 -0.79
N LYS A 22 -14.89 -8.59 -1.48
CA LYS A 22 -15.17 -7.24 -0.96
C LYS A 22 -15.95 -7.29 0.36
N LEU A 23 -16.98 -8.12 0.48
CA LEU A 23 -17.77 -8.28 1.72
C LEU A 23 -16.93 -8.86 2.86
N LYS A 24 -15.97 -9.76 2.59
CA LYS A 24 -15.04 -10.25 3.63
C LYS A 24 -14.02 -9.20 4.08
N ILE A 25 -13.69 -8.22 3.23
CA ILE A 25 -12.82 -7.11 3.60
C ILE A 25 -13.58 -6.10 4.48
N ASP A 26 -14.86 -5.89 4.21
CA ASP A 26 -15.71 -4.97 4.98
C ASP A 26 -16.19 -5.55 6.32
N ASP A 27 -16.23 -6.88 6.48
CA ASP A 27 -16.81 -7.57 7.64
C ASP A 27 -15.81 -7.98 8.73
N VAL A 28 -14.49 -7.78 8.47
CA VAL A 28 -13.50 -7.83 9.55
C VAL A 28 -13.42 -6.45 10.17
N SER A 29 -14.34 -6.18 11.11
CA SER A 29 -14.27 -5.06 12.04
C SER A 29 -13.03 -5.21 12.94
N THR A 30 -11.86 -5.14 12.34
CA THR A 30 -10.60 -4.95 13.05
C THR A 30 -10.67 -3.55 13.61
N GLN A 31 -10.71 -3.39 14.91
CA GLN A 31 -10.59 -2.09 15.56
C GLN A 31 -9.22 -1.53 15.15
N SER A 32 -9.20 -0.73 14.10
CA SER A 32 -8.03 0.06 13.75
C SER A 32 -8.11 1.35 14.55
N SER A 33 -7.14 1.60 15.41
CA SER A 33 -7.00 2.93 16.01
C SER A 33 -6.32 3.85 15.00
N GLU A 34 -7.00 4.93 14.61
CA GLU A 34 -6.47 5.97 13.74
C GLU A 34 -6.04 7.18 14.57
N LEU A 35 -4.81 7.62 14.41
CA LEU A 35 -4.26 8.79 15.07
C LEU A 35 -3.88 9.85 14.03
N LEU A 36 -4.55 10.99 14.06
CA LEU A 36 -4.18 12.11 13.19
C LEU A 36 -2.85 12.74 13.64
N ALA A 37 -1.97 12.96 12.71
CA ALA A 37 -0.66 13.55 12.91
C ALA A 37 -0.37 14.64 11.87
N LYS A 38 0.16 15.77 12.35
CA LYS A 38 0.63 16.85 11.47
C LYS A 38 2.04 16.53 10.99
N VAL A 39 2.28 16.68 9.69
CA VAL A 39 3.61 16.54 9.09
C VAL A 39 4.44 17.79 9.40
N ILE A 40 5.63 17.57 9.93
CA ILE A 40 6.67 18.57 10.13
C ILE A 40 7.73 18.31 9.08
N ILE A 41 8.05 19.29 8.24
CA ILE A 41 9.02 19.13 7.14
C ILE A 41 10.42 18.92 7.73
N ASP A 42 11.02 17.77 7.46
CA ASP A 42 12.43 17.52 7.76
C ASP A 42 13.33 18.03 6.64
N LYS A 43 13.91 19.23 6.84
CA LYS A 43 14.87 19.82 5.90
C LYS A 43 16.29 19.22 5.98
N LYS A 44 16.54 18.30 6.92
CA LYS A 44 17.90 17.83 7.23
C LYS A 44 18.33 16.58 6.47
N SER A 45 17.46 15.94 5.73
CA SER A 45 17.80 14.71 5.00
C SER A 45 17.50 14.84 3.50
N PRO A 46 18.46 15.36 2.71
CA PRO A 46 18.27 15.49 1.25
C PRO A 46 18.23 14.14 0.52
N PHE A 47 18.68 13.06 1.16
CA PHE A 47 18.79 11.73 0.54
C PHE A 47 17.70 10.75 0.99
N LEU A 48 17.13 10.94 2.18
CA LEU A 48 16.05 10.11 2.68
C LEU A 48 14.71 10.79 2.44
N ARG A 49 13.83 10.13 1.69
CA ARG A 49 12.45 10.57 1.57
C ARG A 49 11.67 10.13 2.81
N SER A 50 11.83 10.94 3.86
CA SER A 50 11.14 10.76 5.13
C SER A 50 10.54 12.07 5.60
N VAL A 51 9.51 11.97 6.44
CA VAL A 51 8.89 13.11 7.10
C VAL A 51 8.82 12.88 8.60
N ILE A 52 8.86 13.96 9.37
CA ILE A 52 8.61 13.94 10.81
C ILE A 52 7.15 14.28 11.05
N VAL A 53 6.50 13.56 11.95
CA VAL A 53 5.14 13.82 12.41
C VAL A 53 5.11 14.18 13.89
N ASN A 54 4.14 14.99 14.31
CA ASN A 54 3.97 15.49 15.68
C ASN A 54 3.26 14.49 16.60
N ARG A 55 3.54 13.21 16.46
CA ARG A 55 3.06 12.13 17.30
C ARG A 55 4.21 11.21 17.61
N GLY A 56 4.27 10.72 18.84
CA GLY A 56 5.35 9.88 19.32
C GLY A 56 4.90 8.83 20.33
N SER A 57 5.81 8.32 21.13
CA SER A 57 5.51 7.27 22.11
C SER A 57 4.47 7.69 23.15
N LYS A 58 4.38 8.97 23.52
CA LYS A 58 3.31 9.50 24.40
C LYS A 58 1.91 9.35 23.81
N ASP A 59 1.81 9.25 22.51
CA ASP A 59 0.56 9.08 21.75
C ASP A 59 0.35 7.61 21.34
N ASN A 60 1.09 6.67 21.93
CA ASN A 60 1.11 5.22 21.62
C ASN A 60 1.57 4.88 20.20
N VAL A 61 2.37 5.75 19.57
CA VAL A 61 3.01 5.41 18.30
C VAL A 61 4.13 4.40 18.55
N ILE A 62 4.16 3.34 17.74
CA ILE A 62 5.19 2.31 17.75
C ILE A 62 5.82 2.14 16.35
N LEU A 63 7.01 1.54 16.31
CA LEU A 63 7.71 1.21 15.07
C LEU A 63 6.86 0.29 14.20
N GLY A 64 6.90 0.52 12.89
CA GLY A 64 6.20 -0.31 11.90
C GLY A 64 4.75 0.11 11.62
N MET A 65 4.14 0.99 12.40
CA MET A 65 2.79 1.47 12.14
C MET A 65 2.68 2.05 10.73
N ALA A 66 1.56 1.74 10.06
CA ALA A 66 1.24 2.29 8.75
C ALA A 66 0.90 3.77 8.84
N VAL A 67 1.28 4.52 7.82
CA VAL A 67 0.93 5.94 7.69
C VAL A 67 0.17 6.14 6.39
N LEU A 68 -1.03 6.74 6.50
CA LEU A 68 -1.96 6.93 5.39
C LEU A 68 -2.19 8.43 5.14
N ASP A 69 -2.31 8.79 3.88
CA ASP A 69 -2.92 10.03 3.42
C ASP A 69 -4.33 9.68 2.96
N GLU A 70 -5.34 10.16 3.70
CA GLU A 70 -6.73 9.70 3.57
C GLU A 70 -6.87 8.18 3.73
N LYS A 71 -6.89 7.44 2.62
CA LYS A 71 -6.97 5.97 2.55
C LYS A 71 -5.75 5.33 1.90
N PHE A 72 -4.84 6.13 1.35
CA PHE A 72 -3.70 5.66 0.59
C PHE A 72 -2.48 5.49 1.48
N LEU A 73 -1.77 4.38 1.35
CA LEU A 73 -0.52 4.18 2.05
C LEU A 73 0.54 5.16 1.54
N VAL A 74 1.18 5.88 2.46
CA VAL A 74 2.28 6.79 2.13
C VAL A 74 3.62 6.37 2.73
N GLY A 75 3.60 5.54 3.77
CA GLY A 75 4.83 5.08 4.41
C GLY A 75 4.60 4.30 5.69
N LYS A 76 5.68 4.13 6.45
CA LYS A 76 5.68 3.48 7.76
C LYS A 76 6.54 4.22 8.77
N VAL A 77 6.20 4.10 10.04
CA VAL A 77 7.00 4.62 11.15
C VAL A 77 8.29 3.82 11.30
N VAL A 78 9.44 4.50 11.23
CA VAL A 78 10.78 3.87 11.32
C VAL A 78 11.59 4.37 12.52
N GLU A 79 11.16 5.45 13.16
CA GLU A 79 11.79 5.98 14.38
C GLU A 79 10.71 6.62 15.26
N VAL A 80 10.76 6.41 16.56
CA VAL A 80 9.80 6.96 17.51
C VAL A 80 10.54 7.64 18.65
N ASN A 81 10.25 8.93 18.82
CA ASN A 81 10.66 9.75 19.95
C ASN A 81 9.45 10.01 20.87
N TYR A 82 9.64 10.68 21.99
CA TYR A 82 8.56 10.94 22.94
C TYR A 82 7.35 11.68 22.33
N SER A 83 7.57 12.75 21.55
CA SER A 83 6.52 13.60 20.99
C SER A 83 6.47 13.63 19.46
N THR A 84 7.41 12.96 18.78
CA THR A 84 7.52 12.94 17.32
C THR A 84 7.90 11.56 16.83
N SER A 85 7.62 11.27 15.57
CA SER A 85 8.07 10.06 14.91
C SER A 85 8.55 10.38 13.50
N ARG A 86 9.47 9.55 12.99
CA ARG A 86 9.93 9.59 11.60
C ARG A 86 9.17 8.55 10.78
N VAL A 87 8.68 8.98 9.65
CA VAL A 87 7.97 8.14 8.67
C VAL A 87 8.85 8.00 7.44
N LEU A 88 9.19 6.77 7.05
CA LEU A 88 9.83 6.46 5.79
C LEU A 88 8.76 6.39 4.71
N LEU A 89 8.87 7.23 3.68
CA LEU A 89 7.91 7.27 2.58
C LEU A 89 8.13 6.10 1.60
N LEU A 90 7.08 5.70 0.90
CA LEU A 90 7.15 4.63 -0.11
C LEU A 90 8.11 4.96 -1.26
N SER A 91 8.36 6.25 -1.51
CA SER A 91 9.28 6.70 -2.54
C SER A 91 10.76 6.60 -2.16
N ASP A 92 11.09 6.31 -0.89
CA ASP A 92 12.49 6.16 -0.46
C ASP A 92 13.15 4.92 -1.08
N LEU A 93 14.44 5.03 -1.41
CA LEU A 93 15.23 3.92 -2.00
C LEU A 93 15.30 2.68 -1.11
N ASN A 94 15.18 2.85 0.21
CA ASN A 94 15.17 1.76 1.18
C ASN A 94 13.76 1.20 1.44
N SER A 95 12.73 1.80 0.83
CA SER A 95 11.35 1.32 0.98
C SER A 95 11.12 0.11 0.08
N LYS A 96 10.77 -1.02 0.70
CA LYS A 96 10.35 -2.26 0.01
C LYS A 96 9.07 -2.76 0.67
N ILE A 97 8.00 -2.85 -0.11
CA ILE A 97 6.67 -3.18 0.37
C ILE A 97 6.12 -4.37 -0.42
N PRO A 98 5.71 -5.46 0.27
CA PRO A 98 4.99 -6.55 -0.37
C PRO A 98 3.62 -6.07 -0.86
N VAL A 99 3.36 -6.24 -2.14
CA VAL A 99 2.15 -5.73 -2.81
C VAL A 99 1.41 -6.82 -3.57
N SER A 100 0.14 -6.56 -3.84
CA SER A 100 -0.72 -7.31 -4.74
C SER A 100 -1.16 -6.42 -5.88
N VAL A 101 -1.04 -6.90 -7.10
CA VAL A 101 -1.45 -6.20 -8.32
C VAL A 101 -2.78 -6.77 -8.79
N GLU A 102 -3.80 -5.92 -8.85
CA GLU A 102 -5.13 -6.31 -9.31
C GLU A 102 -5.29 -6.12 -10.84
N PRO A 103 -6.20 -6.87 -11.51
CA PRO A 103 -7.27 -7.70 -10.91
C PRO A 103 -6.88 -9.14 -10.55
N ASN A 104 -5.68 -9.56 -10.82
CA ASN A 104 -5.31 -10.99 -10.72
C ASN A 104 -4.66 -11.36 -9.37
N GLY A 105 -4.42 -10.39 -8.49
CA GLY A 105 -3.84 -10.62 -7.18
C GLY A 105 -2.36 -11.04 -7.24
N VAL A 106 -1.62 -10.57 -8.24
CA VAL A 106 -0.21 -10.94 -8.40
C VAL A 106 0.64 -10.36 -7.29
N GLN A 107 1.30 -11.25 -6.56
CA GLN A 107 2.19 -10.86 -5.47
C GLN A 107 3.54 -10.37 -6.02
N SER A 108 3.99 -9.23 -5.53
CA SER A 108 5.27 -8.64 -5.91
C SER A 108 5.85 -7.77 -4.81
N ILE A 109 7.01 -7.16 -5.08
CA ILE A 109 7.65 -6.19 -4.20
C ILE A 109 7.69 -4.83 -4.90
N LEU A 110 7.08 -3.84 -4.26
CA LEU A 110 7.20 -2.44 -4.64
C LEU A 110 8.44 -1.85 -3.97
N SER A 111 9.32 -1.28 -4.77
CA SER A 111 10.52 -0.56 -4.33
C SER A 111 10.38 0.93 -4.62
N GLY A 112 10.80 1.77 -3.68
CA GLY A 112 10.95 3.21 -3.92
C GLY A 112 12.16 3.49 -4.82
N THR A 113 12.08 4.57 -5.60
CA THR A 113 13.12 4.96 -6.58
C THR A 113 13.84 6.25 -6.20
N GLY A 114 13.53 6.84 -5.05
CA GLY A 114 13.99 8.18 -4.68
C GLY A 114 13.31 9.30 -5.46
N SER A 115 12.29 8.98 -6.27
CA SER A 115 11.53 9.93 -7.10
C SER A 115 10.04 9.94 -6.73
N THR A 116 9.19 10.48 -7.59
CA THR A 116 7.72 10.49 -7.42
C THR A 116 7.06 9.16 -7.84
N PHE A 117 7.84 8.18 -8.24
CA PHE A 117 7.39 6.88 -8.71
C PHE A 117 7.96 5.76 -7.84
N GLY A 118 7.29 4.62 -7.83
CA GLY A 118 7.81 3.35 -7.38
C GLY A 118 8.03 2.40 -8.56
N GLU A 119 8.68 1.28 -8.30
CA GLU A 119 8.93 0.20 -9.27
C GLU A 119 8.55 -1.14 -8.68
N ILE A 120 7.88 -1.97 -9.47
CA ILE A 120 7.65 -3.37 -9.17
C ILE A 120 8.73 -4.19 -9.84
N GLN A 121 9.40 -5.02 -9.04
CA GLN A 121 10.42 -5.97 -9.46
C GLN A 121 9.90 -7.40 -9.24
N TYR A 122 10.41 -8.38 -10.00
CA TYR A 122 10.11 -9.80 -9.84
C TYR A 122 8.67 -10.21 -10.20
N LEU A 123 8.19 -9.77 -11.35
CA LEU A 123 7.03 -10.40 -11.96
C LEU A 123 7.45 -11.73 -12.59
N LYS A 124 6.60 -12.76 -12.47
CA LYS A 124 6.81 -14.00 -13.20
C LYS A 124 6.72 -13.72 -14.70
N GLU A 125 7.60 -14.34 -15.50
CA GLU A 125 7.78 -14.11 -16.93
C GLU A 125 6.49 -14.22 -17.78
N ASP A 126 5.47 -14.92 -17.30
CA ASP A 126 4.21 -15.15 -18.01
C ASP A 126 3.12 -14.13 -17.70
N TYR A 127 3.47 -12.97 -17.10
CA TYR A 127 2.45 -12.04 -16.59
C TYR A 127 2.44 -10.71 -17.31
N GLU A 128 1.47 -10.53 -18.21
CA GLU A 128 1.16 -9.22 -18.78
C GLU A 128 0.35 -8.38 -17.78
N LEU A 129 0.99 -7.39 -17.18
CA LEU A 129 0.28 -6.38 -16.40
C LEU A 129 -0.34 -5.35 -17.36
N LYS A 130 -1.63 -5.11 -17.14
CA LYS A 130 -2.35 -4.06 -17.86
C LYS A 130 -2.00 -2.69 -17.28
N ASN A 131 -1.95 -1.69 -18.14
CA ASN A 131 -1.91 -0.29 -17.72
C ASN A 131 -3.07 0.03 -16.78
N ASN A 132 -2.85 0.91 -15.82
CA ASN A 132 -3.83 1.30 -14.81
C ASN A 132 -4.27 0.16 -13.86
N SER A 133 -3.47 -0.91 -13.72
CA SER A 133 -3.70 -1.92 -12.69
C SER A 133 -3.49 -1.32 -11.31
N GLU A 134 -4.46 -1.52 -10.41
CA GLU A 134 -4.37 -1.02 -9.02
C GLU A 134 -3.41 -1.85 -8.19
N ILE A 135 -2.65 -1.16 -7.33
CA ILE A 135 -1.67 -1.75 -6.43
C ILE A 135 -2.13 -1.58 -4.99
N PHE A 136 -2.15 -2.69 -4.26
CA PHE A 136 -2.52 -2.73 -2.84
C PHE A 136 -1.43 -3.41 -2.02
N THR A 137 -1.41 -3.19 -0.72
CA THR A 137 -0.61 -4.01 0.20
C THR A 137 -1.08 -5.46 0.15
N SER A 138 -0.14 -6.41 0.14
CA SER A 138 -0.49 -7.84 0.10
C SER A 138 -0.78 -8.45 1.46
N GLY A 139 -0.34 -7.80 2.54
CA GLY A 139 -0.37 -8.38 3.89
C GLY A 139 0.78 -9.34 4.17
N SER A 140 1.59 -9.70 3.20
CA SER A 140 2.73 -10.60 3.38
C SER A 140 3.76 -10.03 4.34
N GLY A 141 4.30 -10.89 5.21
CA GLY A 141 5.30 -10.50 6.21
C GLY A 141 4.73 -9.74 7.41
N GLY A 142 3.41 -9.55 7.52
CA GLY A 142 2.78 -8.91 8.68
C GLY A 142 3.12 -7.42 8.87
N ILE A 143 3.75 -6.77 7.87
CA ILE A 143 4.17 -5.35 7.97
C ILE A 143 2.96 -4.43 7.86
N PHE A 144 2.03 -4.77 6.97
CA PHE A 144 0.80 -4.02 6.74
C PHE A 144 -0.37 -4.98 6.61
N ARG A 145 -1.57 -4.51 6.93
CA ARG A 145 -2.81 -5.20 6.56
C ARG A 145 -2.91 -5.28 5.04
N SER A 146 -3.45 -6.37 4.52
CA SER A 146 -3.77 -6.51 3.09
C SER A 146 -4.85 -5.51 2.65
N GLY A 147 -4.77 -5.05 1.40
CA GLY A 147 -5.83 -4.27 0.75
C GLY A 147 -5.73 -2.76 0.93
N ILE A 148 -4.64 -2.21 1.48
CA ILE A 148 -4.44 -0.75 1.53
C ILE A 148 -3.99 -0.28 0.15
N PRO A 149 -4.71 0.66 -0.51
CA PRO A 149 -4.35 1.12 -1.84
C PRO A 149 -3.09 2.00 -1.83
N ILE A 150 -2.25 1.83 -2.85
CA ILE A 150 -0.95 2.49 -2.97
C ILE A 150 -0.88 3.37 -4.22
N GLY A 151 -1.23 2.82 -5.38
CA GLY A 151 -1.06 3.48 -6.66
C GLY A 151 -1.50 2.62 -7.83
N LYS A 152 -1.06 3.00 -9.02
CA LYS A 152 -1.39 2.33 -10.29
C LYS A 152 -0.16 2.10 -11.14
N THR A 153 -0.19 1.02 -11.91
CA THR A 153 0.79 0.81 -12.98
C THR A 153 0.64 1.88 -14.04
N ILE A 154 1.77 2.37 -14.54
CA ILE A 154 1.81 3.24 -15.71
C ILE A 154 2.69 2.61 -16.78
N ASP A 155 2.29 2.78 -18.03
CA ASP A 155 3.09 2.41 -19.18
C ASP A 155 4.22 3.43 -19.34
N ASP A 156 5.45 2.93 -19.33
CA ASP A 156 6.60 3.74 -19.68
C ASP A 156 7.40 2.94 -20.70
N GLU A 157 7.20 3.23 -21.96
CA GLU A 157 7.88 2.57 -23.11
C GLU A 157 9.41 2.59 -23.01
N LYS A 158 9.97 3.33 -22.07
CA LYS A 158 11.41 3.54 -21.88
C LYS A 158 12.05 2.63 -20.82
N ILE A 159 11.25 1.84 -20.09
CA ILE A 159 11.77 0.94 -19.07
C ILE A 159 11.90 -0.46 -19.66
N GLY A 160 13.03 -1.13 -19.38
CA GLY A 160 13.29 -2.50 -19.84
C GLY A 160 12.20 -3.47 -19.35
N LEU A 161 12.08 -4.60 -20.04
CA LEU A 161 11.01 -5.60 -19.92
C LEU A 161 10.76 -6.16 -18.50
N ASP A 162 11.67 -5.91 -17.55
CA ASP A 162 11.65 -6.54 -16.22
C ASP A 162 11.15 -5.63 -15.08
N THR A 163 10.83 -4.36 -15.36
CA THR A 163 10.47 -3.37 -14.32
C THR A 163 9.22 -2.61 -14.70
N ILE A 164 8.25 -2.57 -13.81
CA ILE A 164 6.99 -1.83 -14.01
C ILE A 164 6.95 -0.62 -13.10
N LYS A 165 6.71 0.54 -13.68
CA LYS A 165 6.62 1.81 -12.98
C LYS A 165 5.24 2.00 -12.35
N ILE A 166 5.23 2.51 -11.12
CA ILE A 166 4.03 2.74 -10.34
C ILE A 166 3.92 4.24 -10.02
N LYS A 167 2.78 4.82 -10.38
CA LYS A 167 2.40 6.15 -9.91
C LYS A 167 1.64 6.03 -8.61
N PHE A 168 2.14 6.66 -7.55
CA PHE A 168 1.46 6.71 -6.25
C PHE A 168 0.17 7.53 -6.34
N HIS A 169 -0.84 7.17 -5.54
CA HIS A 169 -2.08 7.94 -5.44
C HIS A 169 -1.89 9.26 -4.70
N SER A 170 -1.04 9.26 -3.66
CA SER A 170 -0.75 10.46 -2.87
C SER A 170 0.44 11.23 -3.42
N ASP A 171 0.36 12.56 -3.36
CA ASP A 171 1.48 13.45 -3.63
C ASP A 171 2.29 13.68 -2.35
N PHE A 172 3.44 13.02 -2.25
CA PHE A 172 4.29 13.08 -1.05
C PHE A 172 4.90 14.46 -0.81
N SER A 173 4.88 15.35 -1.80
CA SER A 173 5.34 16.75 -1.64
C SER A 173 4.31 17.64 -0.95
N GLN A 174 3.05 17.22 -0.88
CA GLN A 174 1.92 17.98 -0.36
C GLN A 174 1.35 17.45 0.97
N LEU A 175 1.99 16.45 1.57
CA LEU A 175 1.53 15.87 2.84
C LEU A 175 1.55 16.92 3.96
N ARG A 176 0.39 17.20 4.56
CA ARG A 176 0.23 18.14 5.69
C ARG A 176 -0.27 17.46 6.95
N VAL A 177 -1.24 16.58 6.79
CA VAL A 177 -1.83 15.77 7.85
C VAL A 177 -1.90 14.35 7.34
N VAL A 178 -1.53 13.40 8.18
CA VAL A 178 -1.57 11.97 7.89
C VAL A 178 -2.25 11.23 9.03
N LYS A 179 -2.69 10.00 8.77
CA LYS A 179 -3.19 9.07 9.78
C LYS A 179 -2.12 8.04 10.09
N ILE A 180 -1.80 7.86 11.35
CA ILE A 180 -1.00 6.73 11.83
C ILE A 180 -1.98 5.66 12.26
N VAL A 181 -1.85 4.45 11.73
CA VAL A 181 -2.82 3.37 11.92
C VAL A 181 -2.15 2.17 12.56
N SER A 182 -2.74 1.71 13.67
CA SER A 182 -2.43 0.41 14.26
C SER A 182 -3.43 -0.62 13.77
N PHE A 183 -2.93 -1.74 13.28
CA PHE A 183 -3.75 -2.91 12.98
C PHE A 183 -3.51 -3.93 14.11
N GLU A 184 -4.38 -3.96 15.11
CA GLU A 184 -4.33 -5.00 16.14
C GLU A 184 -4.76 -6.33 15.51
N GLU A 185 -3.91 -7.36 15.64
CA GLU A 185 -4.34 -8.73 15.40
C GLU A 185 -5.34 -9.08 16.51
N VAL A 186 -6.57 -9.43 16.12
CA VAL A 186 -7.52 -10.05 17.04
C VAL A 186 -6.92 -11.40 17.44
N LYS A 187 -6.29 -11.46 18.62
CA LYS A 187 -5.94 -12.73 19.22
C LYS A 187 -7.25 -13.46 19.48
N GLN A 188 -7.55 -14.47 18.68
CA GLN A 188 -8.54 -15.47 19.04
C GLN A 188 -8.02 -16.14 20.32
N ASN A 189 -8.68 -15.83 21.44
CA ASN A 189 -8.49 -16.61 22.67
C ASN A 189 -9.10 -17.99 22.40
N ASP A 190 -8.24 -19.01 22.30
CA ASP A 190 -8.61 -20.40 22.40
C ASP A 190 -9.16 -20.73 23.80
#